data_b1686942ca0d5c1b6b36de1e37fc6d7c
#
_entry.id   b1686942ca0d5c1b6b36de1e37fc6d7c
#
_cell.length_a   1.000
_cell.length_b   1.000
_cell.length_c   1.000
_cell.angle_alpha   90.00
_cell.angle_beta   90.00
_cell.angle_gamma   90.00
#
_symmetry.space_group_name_H-M   'P 1'
#
loop_
_entity.id
_entity.type
_entity.pdbx_description
1 polymer ?
#
loop_
_entity_poly.entity_id
_entity_poly.type
_entity_poly.pdbx_seq_one_letter_code
_entity_poly.pdbx_strand_id
1 'polypeptide(L)' 'MAFDTSPAMREAHLRLYREIGEAGRARIAAEMSDLLRDLAIAGVRHRHPEFGDEQVLAEVLAVFYGRGQER' A
#
# COMPACT_ATOMS: atom_id res chain seq x y z
N MET A 1 6.15 -10.81 -15.14
CA MET A 1 6.28 -10.76 -13.96
C MET A 1 5.28 -10.13 -13.31
N ALA A 2 4.82 -10.67 -12.61
CA ALA A 2 3.74 -10.26 -12.15
C ALA A 2 3.90 -9.69 -10.92
N PHE A 3 3.38 -8.66 -10.75
CA PHE A 3 3.23 -8.13 -9.49
C PHE A 3 1.80 -8.29 -9.11
N ASP A 4 1.20 -9.35 -9.59
CA ASP A 4 -0.16 -9.62 -9.19
C ASP A 4 -0.18 -9.99 -7.75
N THR A 5 -1.01 -9.36 -6.98
CA THR A 5 -1.12 -9.64 -5.58
C THR A 5 -2.05 -10.82 -5.39
N SER A 6 -1.52 -11.91 -4.87
CA SER A 6 -2.34 -13.08 -4.60
C SER A 6 -3.31 -12.77 -3.46
N PRO A 7 -4.39 -13.54 -3.32
CA PRO A 7 -5.30 -13.33 -2.20
C PRO A 7 -4.62 -13.38 -0.84
N ALA A 8 -3.67 -14.28 -0.68
CA ALA A 8 -2.95 -14.38 0.59
C ALA A 8 -2.14 -13.13 0.84
N MET A 9 -1.52 -12.59 -0.20
CA MET A 9 -0.74 -11.38 -0.05
C MET A 9 -1.63 -10.18 0.23
N ARG A 10 -2.80 -10.13 -0.41
CA ARG A 10 -3.74 -9.05 -0.14
C ARG A 10 -4.14 -9.04 1.31
N GLU A 11 -4.39 -10.22 1.85
CA GLU A 11 -4.78 -10.31 3.23
C GLU A 11 -3.66 -9.92 4.16
N ALA A 12 -2.44 -10.31 3.82
CA ALA A 12 -1.28 -9.95 4.61
C ALA A 12 -1.07 -8.44 4.59
N HIS A 13 -1.27 -7.81 3.44
CA HIS A 13 -1.12 -6.37 3.33
C HIS A 13 -2.17 -5.64 4.15
N LEU A 14 -3.40 -6.14 4.14
CA LEU A 14 -4.44 -5.53 4.96
C LEU A 14 -4.14 -5.67 6.43
N ARG A 15 -3.62 -6.83 6.82
CA ARG A 15 -3.26 -7.03 8.20
C ARG A 15 -2.15 -6.08 8.62
N LEU A 16 -1.14 -5.93 7.79
CA LEU A 16 -0.07 -4.99 8.06
C LEU A 16 -0.62 -3.57 8.20
N TYR A 17 -1.50 -3.21 7.28
CA TYR A 17 -2.10 -1.88 7.29
C TYR A 17 -2.79 -1.62 8.62
N ARG A 18 -3.53 -2.61 9.12
CA ARG A 18 -4.24 -2.46 10.38
C ARG A 18 -3.32 -2.48 11.59
N GLU A 19 -2.27 -3.29 11.51
CA GLU A 19 -1.33 -3.40 12.59
C GLU A 19 -0.49 -2.16 12.79
N ILE A 20 -0.19 -1.48 11.69
CA ILE A 20 0.58 -0.25 11.77
C ILE A 20 -0.17 0.81 12.55
N GLY A 21 -1.50 0.81 12.43
CA GLY A 21 -2.31 1.75 13.15
C GLY A 21 -2.38 3.10 12.49
N GLU A 22 -3.27 3.92 13.00
CA GLU A 22 -3.52 5.20 12.37
C GLU A 22 -2.32 6.12 12.42
N ALA A 23 -1.66 6.17 13.58
CA ALA A 23 -0.51 7.03 13.73
C ALA A 23 0.64 6.60 12.82
N GLY A 24 0.85 5.30 12.73
CA GLY A 24 1.91 4.78 11.88
C GLY A 24 1.63 5.05 10.41
N ARG A 25 0.38 4.89 10.01
CA ARG A 25 0.00 5.16 8.63
C ARG A 25 0.17 6.63 8.30
N ALA A 26 -0.18 7.50 9.24
CA ALA A 26 -0.03 8.93 9.01
C ALA A 26 1.43 9.32 8.88
N ARG A 27 2.28 8.69 9.66
CA ARG A 27 3.70 8.98 9.59
C ARG A 27 4.28 8.58 8.24
N ILE A 28 3.93 7.39 7.77
CA ILE A 28 4.44 6.93 6.49
C ILE A 28 3.93 7.82 5.37
N ALA A 29 2.67 8.19 5.43
CA ALA A 29 2.10 9.07 4.42
C ALA A 29 2.81 10.42 4.42
N ALA A 30 3.20 10.91 5.58
CA ALA A 30 3.88 12.18 5.69
C ALA A 30 5.27 12.13 5.08
N GLU A 31 5.89 10.96 5.10
CA GLU A 31 7.22 10.81 4.53
C GLU A 31 7.18 10.62 3.02
N MET A 32 6.02 10.40 2.47
CA MET A 32 5.85 10.20 1.04
C MET A 32 5.33 11.49 0.44
N SER A 33 5.94 11.94 -0.62
CA SER A 33 5.47 13.17 -1.25
C SER A 33 4.05 12.96 -1.77
N ASP A 34 3.31 14.04 -1.85
CA ASP A 34 1.93 13.98 -2.32
C ASP A 34 1.85 13.40 -3.73
N LEU A 35 2.76 13.85 -4.58
CA LEU A 35 2.77 13.37 -5.95
C LEU A 35 3.04 11.87 -6.01
N LEU A 36 4.01 11.41 -5.26
CA LEU A 36 4.35 10.01 -5.25
C LEU A 36 3.19 9.16 -4.73
N ARG A 37 2.54 9.65 -3.69
CA ARG A 37 1.40 8.93 -3.14
C ARG A 37 0.27 8.85 -4.16
N ASP A 38 -0.02 9.97 -4.83
CA ASP A 38 -1.09 9.99 -5.82
C ASP A 38 -0.81 9.04 -6.97
N LEU A 39 0.44 9.02 -7.43
CA LEU A 39 0.82 8.13 -8.52
C LEU A 39 0.71 6.67 -8.10
N ALA A 40 1.12 6.38 -6.88
CA ALA A 40 1.05 5.00 -6.39
C ALA A 40 -0.39 4.54 -6.28
N ILE A 41 -1.25 5.41 -5.75
CA ILE A 41 -2.66 5.08 -5.62
C ILE A 41 -3.28 4.86 -7.00
N ALA A 42 -2.99 5.76 -7.93
CA ALA A 42 -3.52 5.62 -9.28
C ALA A 42 -3.05 4.33 -9.92
N GLY A 43 -1.80 3.96 -9.69
CA GLY A 43 -1.26 2.74 -10.24
C GLY A 43 -1.96 1.50 -9.71
N VAL A 44 -2.21 1.47 -8.40
CA VAL A 44 -2.91 0.34 -7.82
C VAL A 44 -4.35 0.28 -8.33
N ARG A 45 -5.02 1.42 -8.40
CA ARG A 45 -6.40 1.42 -8.89
C ARG A 45 -6.49 0.98 -10.34
N HIS A 46 -5.48 1.32 -11.12
CA HIS A 46 -5.46 0.91 -12.52
C HIS A 46 -5.31 -0.61 -12.64
N ARG A 47 -4.43 -1.19 -11.83
CA ARG A 47 -4.18 -2.61 -11.90
C ARG A 47 -5.28 -3.42 -11.22
N HIS A 48 -5.91 -2.85 -10.21
CA HIS A 48 -6.90 -3.56 -9.41
C HIS A 48 -8.15 -2.70 -9.21
N PRO A 49 -8.91 -2.49 -10.28
CA PRO A 49 -10.09 -1.62 -10.17
C PRO A 49 -11.13 -2.15 -9.19
N GLU A 50 -11.02 -3.43 -8.83
CA GLU A 50 -11.97 -4.01 -7.89
C GLU A 50 -11.66 -3.70 -6.44
N PHE A 51 -10.47 -3.13 -6.16
CA PHE A 51 -10.09 -2.87 -4.78
C PHE A 51 -10.88 -1.71 -4.20
N GLY A 52 -11.26 -1.85 -2.93
CA GLY A 52 -11.82 -0.71 -2.20
C GLY A 52 -10.71 0.20 -1.71
N ASP A 53 -11.11 1.29 -1.08
CA ASP A 53 -10.13 2.29 -0.64
C ASP A 53 -9.12 1.74 0.34
N GLU A 54 -9.58 0.96 1.32
CA GLU A 54 -8.68 0.41 2.31
C GLU A 54 -7.67 -0.52 1.66
N GLN A 55 -8.12 -1.32 0.71
CA GLN A 55 -7.24 -2.24 0.03
C GLN A 55 -6.19 -1.52 -0.79
N VAL A 56 -6.61 -0.44 -1.48
CA VAL A 56 -5.68 0.35 -2.27
C VAL A 56 -4.61 0.94 -1.37
N LEU A 57 -5.01 1.52 -0.26
CA LEU A 57 -4.05 2.12 0.65
C LEU A 57 -3.13 1.09 1.27
N ALA A 58 -3.68 -0.10 1.55
CA ALA A 58 -2.86 -1.17 2.10
C ALA A 58 -1.78 -1.59 1.12
N GLU A 59 -2.12 -1.66 -0.17
CA GLU A 59 -1.14 -2.05 -1.18
C GLU A 59 -0.05 -0.99 -1.33
N VAL A 60 -0.45 0.26 -1.36
CA VAL A 60 0.52 1.35 -1.46
C VAL A 60 1.46 1.34 -0.26
N LEU A 61 0.88 1.17 0.92
CA LEU A 61 1.67 1.17 2.13
C LEU A 61 2.64 0.00 2.18
N ALA A 62 2.19 -1.16 1.73
CA ALA A 62 3.02 -2.35 1.75
C ALA A 62 4.24 -2.19 0.85
N VAL A 63 4.05 -1.61 -0.32
CA VAL A 63 5.15 -1.38 -1.24
C VAL A 63 6.16 -0.42 -0.63
N PHE A 64 5.66 0.67 -0.08
CA PHE A 64 6.53 1.68 0.50
C PHE A 64 7.27 1.14 1.72
N TYR A 65 6.56 0.43 2.57
CA TYR A 65 7.13 -0.15 3.77
C TYR A 65 8.15 -1.22 3.41
N GLY A 66 7.83 -2.02 2.42
CA GLY A 66 8.74 -3.06 1.98
C GLY A 66 10.03 -2.52 1.44
N ARG A 67 9.95 -1.42 0.70
CA ARG A 67 11.15 -0.78 0.19
C ARG A 67 12.05 -0.30 1.30
N GLY A 68 11.47 0.26 2.34
CA GLY A 68 12.25 0.75 3.46
C GLY A 68 12.95 -0.36 4.20
N GLN A 69 12.43 -1.57 4.10
CA GLN A 69 13.01 -2.71 4.79
C GLN A 69 14.11 -3.38 4.00
N GLU A 70 14.11 -3.15 2.70
CA GLU A 70 15.08 -3.79 1.90
C GLU A 70 16.36 -3.06 1.97
N ARG A 71 17.38 -3.66 2.32
CA ARG A 71 18.53 -2.92 2.40
C ARG A 71 19.67 -3.69 2.22
#